data_a63c67b5095ec6718730f503f05004aa
#
_entry.id   a63c67b5095ec6718730f503f05004aa
#
_cell.length_a   1.000
_cell.length_b   1.000
_cell.length_c   1.000
_cell.angle_alpha   90.00
_cell.angle_beta   90.00
_cell.angle_gamma   90.00
#
_symmetry.space_group_name_H-M   'P 1'
#
loop_
_entity.id
_entity.type
_entity.pdbx_description
1 polymer ?
#
loop_
_entity_poly.entity_id
_entity_poly.type
_entity_poly.pdbx_seq_one_letter_code
_entity_poly.pdbx_strand_id
1 'polypeptide(L)'
;MKKNNKLHFIIKSFHWNPDIREKVTEELCSYEERWAKRILRRMTYDLNWIVKINAVESLGTGQELKSLRRLKKLTNSKDELIRTYAYVSLIDVVMNRAHDSEIEGMLYWLKRRYRRENSELMKLFVVPALYGYGYEEAFIEFQKLVNRNLKMENICKNDYTWRMIHALEYMSNDTNHRQIEEELRKIKPFLNNVQKNYIETEWNKDI
;
A
#
# COMPACT_ATOMS: atom_id res chain seq x y z
N MET A 1 -6.60 -31.61 11.96
CA MET A 1 -6.61 -31.49 10.48
C MET A 1 -5.61 -30.51 9.86
N LYS A 2 -4.68 -29.84 10.60
CA LYS A 2 -3.78 -28.78 10.05
C LYS A 2 -2.43 -29.24 9.46
N LYS A 3 -2.02 -30.51 9.59
CA LYS A 3 -0.67 -30.94 9.14
C LYS A 3 -0.51 -31.08 7.61
N ASN A 4 -1.58 -31.35 6.87
CA ASN A 4 -1.49 -31.56 5.41
C ASN A 4 -1.40 -30.25 4.59
N ASN A 5 -1.82 -29.14 5.16
CA ASN A 5 -1.84 -27.88 4.40
C ASN A 5 -0.43 -27.30 4.13
N LYS A 6 0.51 -27.43 5.08
CA LYS A 6 1.85 -26.85 4.91
C LYS A 6 2.60 -27.40 3.68
N LEU A 7 2.61 -28.73 3.51
CA LEU A 7 3.30 -29.37 2.36
C LEU A 7 2.66 -28.95 1.04
N HIS A 8 1.33 -28.91 1.00
CA HIS A 8 0.57 -28.45 -0.15
C HIS A 8 0.96 -27.02 -0.57
N PHE A 9 1.03 -26.07 0.37
CA PHE A 9 1.47 -24.70 0.10
C PHE A 9 2.93 -24.63 -0.35
N ILE A 10 3.82 -25.42 0.24
CA ILE A 10 5.21 -25.49 -0.19
C ILE A 10 5.26 -25.90 -1.67
N ILE A 11 4.60 -27.00 -2.05
CA ILE A 11 4.60 -27.49 -3.44
C ILE A 11 4.00 -26.46 -4.39
N LYS A 12 2.81 -25.95 -4.10
CA LYS A 12 2.13 -24.96 -4.94
C LYS A 12 2.90 -23.65 -5.10
N SER A 13 3.65 -23.23 -4.09
CA SER A 13 4.46 -22.02 -4.15
C SER A 13 5.70 -22.11 -5.04
N PHE A 14 5.98 -23.28 -5.62
CA PHE A 14 6.98 -23.52 -6.66
C PHE A 14 6.36 -23.88 -8.02
N HIS A 15 5.03 -23.83 -8.12
CA HIS A 15 4.37 -24.21 -9.36
C HIS A 15 4.82 -23.31 -10.52
N TRP A 16 4.96 -23.89 -11.71
CA TRP A 16 5.40 -23.13 -12.91
C TRP A 16 4.41 -22.03 -13.32
N ASN A 17 3.07 -22.28 -13.16
CA ASN A 17 2.03 -21.29 -13.44
C ASN A 17 1.98 -20.21 -12.34
N PRO A 18 2.14 -18.91 -12.68
CA PRO A 18 2.09 -17.82 -11.72
C PRO A 18 0.73 -17.67 -11.03
N ASP A 19 -0.39 -17.97 -11.71
CA ASP A 19 -1.74 -17.83 -11.12
C ASP A 19 -1.93 -18.76 -9.91
N ILE A 20 -1.31 -19.96 -9.96
CA ILE A 20 -1.33 -20.88 -8.83
C ILE A 20 -0.48 -20.35 -7.68
N ARG A 21 0.67 -19.73 -7.99
CA ARG A 21 1.52 -19.13 -6.97
C ARG A 21 0.87 -17.87 -6.37
N GLU A 22 0.16 -17.09 -7.17
CA GLU A 22 -0.62 -15.94 -6.71
C GLU A 22 -1.68 -16.36 -5.67
N LYS A 23 -2.52 -17.34 -6.00
CA LYS A 23 -3.49 -17.92 -5.06
C LYS A 23 -2.85 -18.39 -3.74
N VAL A 24 -1.65 -18.92 -3.81
CA VAL A 24 -0.90 -19.31 -2.59
C VAL A 24 -0.59 -18.08 -1.73
N THR A 25 -0.24 -16.93 -2.31
CA THR A 25 0.02 -15.71 -1.52
C THR A 25 -1.25 -15.20 -0.85
N GLU A 26 -2.38 -15.21 -1.55
CA GLU A 26 -3.69 -14.80 -1.02
C GLU A 26 -4.13 -15.71 0.13
N GLU A 27 -4.08 -17.03 -0.07
CA GLU A 27 -4.46 -17.99 0.97
C GLU A 27 -3.56 -17.89 2.20
N LEU A 28 -2.23 -17.71 2.01
CA LEU A 28 -1.27 -17.61 3.11
C LEU A 28 -1.36 -16.30 3.90
N CYS A 29 -2.01 -15.27 3.38
CA CYS A 29 -2.25 -14.01 4.08
C CYS A 29 -2.95 -14.24 5.43
N SER A 30 -3.95 -15.14 5.47
CA SER A 30 -4.74 -15.47 6.66
C SER A 30 -4.03 -16.37 7.68
N TYR A 31 -2.82 -16.86 7.36
CA TYR A 31 -2.06 -17.76 8.23
C TYR A 31 -1.06 -16.99 9.10
N GLU A 32 -1.17 -17.11 10.41
CA GLU A 32 -0.24 -16.49 11.36
C GLU A 32 1.02 -17.32 11.63
N GLU A 33 1.03 -18.58 11.20
CA GLU A 33 2.10 -19.51 11.47
C GLU A 33 3.42 -19.11 10.82
N ARG A 34 4.51 -19.25 11.55
CA ARG A 34 5.87 -18.88 11.10
C ARG A 34 6.26 -19.54 9.76
N TRP A 35 5.75 -20.74 9.48
CA TRP A 35 6.04 -21.42 8.21
C TRP A 35 5.38 -20.70 7.02
N ALA A 36 4.13 -20.19 7.18
CA ALA A 36 3.43 -19.45 6.15
C ALA A 36 4.18 -18.14 5.82
N LYS A 37 4.54 -17.36 6.84
CA LYS A 37 5.33 -16.14 6.67
C LYS A 37 6.72 -16.42 6.06
N ARG A 38 7.32 -17.59 6.30
CA ARG A 38 8.57 -18.01 5.63
C ARG A 38 8.36 -18.24 4.12
N ILE A 39 7.24 -18.85 3.72
CA ILE A 39 6.89 -19.04 2.31
C ILE A 39 6.66 -17.69 1.67
N LEU A 40 5.85 -16.81 2.26
CA LEU A 40 5.59 -15.45 1.75
C LEU A 40 6.91 -14.66 1.58
N ARG A 41 7.81 -14.66 2.57
CA ARG A 41 9.12 -13.99 2.43
C ARG A 41 9.92 -14.51 1.23
N ARG A 42 9.88 -15.81 0.94
CA ARG A 42 10.52 -16.38 -0.25
C ARG A 42 9.81 -15.91 -1.53
N MET A 43 8.46 -15.87 -1.56
CA MET A 43 7.69 -15.46 -2.73
C MET A 43 7.87 -13.98 -3.07
N THR A 44 8.37 -13.15 -2.15
CA THR A 44 8.83 -11.78 -2.50
C THR A 44 10.02 -11.74 -3.48
N TYR A 45 10.62 -12.87 -3.82
CA TYR A 45 11.66 -13.01 -4.85
C TYR A 45 11.12 -13.62 -6.15
N ASP A 46 9.79 -13.84 -6.25
CA ASP A 46 9.19 -14.40 -7.45
C ASP A 46 9.52 -13.57 -8.70
N LEU A 47 9.64 -14.23 -9.84
CA LEU A 47 9.88 -13.57 -11.11
C LEU A 47 8.63 -12.83 -11.60
N ASN A 48 7.45 -13.38 -11.33
CA ASN A 48 6.18 -12.74 -11.65
C ASN A 48 5.92 -11.60 -10.66
N TRP A 49 5.65 -10.41 -11.21
CA TRP A 49 5.50 -9.19 -10.41
C TRP A 49 4.25 -9.19 -9.54
N ILE A 50 3.12 -9.80 -10.00
CA ILE A 50 1.88 -9.91 -9.23
C ILE A 50 2.10 -10.78 -7.99
N VAL A 51 2.67 -11.98 -8.18
CA VAL A 51 3.01 -12.88 -7.06
C VAL A 51 3.90 -12.19 -6.04
N LYS A 52 4.87 -11.41 -6.53
CA LYS A 52 5.79 -10.66 -5.66
C LYS A 52 5.05 -9.59 -4.86
N ILE A 53 4.16 -8.80 -5.49
CA ILE A 53 3.38 -7.75 -4.82
C ILE A 53 2.45 -8.36 -3.77
N ASN A 54 1.68 -9.39 -4.14
CA ASN A 54 0.75 -10.05 -3.21
C ASN A 54 1.50 -10.66 -2.01
N ALA A 55 2.70 -11.19 -2.23
CA ALA A 55 3.54 -11.67 -1.13
C ALA A 55 4.03 -10.54 -0.21
N VAL A 56 4.36 -9.37 -0.77
CA VAL A 56 4.77 -8.18 0.01
C VAL A 56 3.60 -7.68 0.86
N GLU A 57 2.43 -7.54 0.28
CA GLU A 57 1.21 -7.09 0.94
C GLU A 57 0.79 -8.04 2.08
N SER A 58 0.79 -9.36 1.80
CA SER A 58 0.50 -10.39 2.79
C SER A 58 1.49 -10.42 3.97
N LEU A 59 2.71 -9.91 3.78
CA LEU A 59 3.68 -9.74 4.88
C LEU A 59 3.35 -8.51 5.74
N GLY A 60 2.78 -7.46 5.16
CA GLY A 60 2.29 -6.28 5.87
C GLY A 60 1.13 -6.64 6.81
N THR A 61 0.10 -7.23 6.25
CA THR A 61 -1.09 -7.67 7.02
C THR A 61 -0.75 -8.68 8.11
N GLY A 62 0.24 -9.53 7.89
CA GLY A 62 0.68 -10.54 8.86
C GLY A 62 1.53 -10.00 10.02
N GLN A 63 1.87 -8.72 10.06
CA GLN A 63 2.55 -8.01 11.16
C GLN A 63 3.76 -8.72 11.78
N GLU A 64 4.47 -9.54 11.00
CA GLU A 64 5.60 -10.31 11.51
C GLU A 64 6.90 -9.49 11.52
N LEU A 65 7.48 -9.24 12.71
CA LEU A 65 8.74 -8.46 12.87
C LEU A 65 9.89 -9.00 12.01
N LYS A 66 9.98 -10.32 11.82
CA LYS A 66 11.03 -10.92 10.95
C LYS A 66 10.91 -10.50 9.49
N SER A 67 9.73 -10.04 9.07
CA SER A 67 9.50 -9.54 7.71
C SER A 67 9.99 -8.11 7.51
N LEU A 68 10.15 -7.31 8.58
CA LEU A 68 10.61 -5.92 8.51
C LEU A 68 11.92 -5.76 7.71
N ARG A 69 12.90 -6.61 7.98
CA ARG A 69 14.18 -6.56 7.25
C ARG A 69 14.00 -6.76 5.74
N ARG A 70 13.10 -7.66 5.36
CA ARG A 70 12.80 -7.92 3.93
C ARG A 70 12.04 -6.76 3.31
N LEU A 71 10.98 -6.28 3.95
CA LEU A 71 10.19 -5.13 3.50
C LEU A 71 11.08 -3.88 3.36
N LYS A 72 11.91 -3.58 4.38
CA LYS A 72 12.87 -2.48 4.32
C LYS A 72 13.83 -2.58 3.12
N LYS A 73 14.29 -3.79 2.77
CA LYS A 73 15.12 -3.98 1.58
C LYS A 73 14.33 -3.69 0.29
N LEU A 74 13.06 -4.07 0.22
CA LEU A 74 12.21 -3.87 -0.94
C LEU A 74 11.85 -2.39 -1.20
N THR A 75 11.87 -1.53 -0.17
CA THR A 75 11.72 -0.08 -0.38
C THR A 75 12.85 0.55 -1.20
N ASN A 76 13.90 -0.19 -1.51
CA ASN A 76 14.97 0.22 -2.44
C ASN A 76 14.87 -0.50 -3.80
N SER A 77 13.77 -1.19 -4.09
CA SER A 77 13.55 -1.81 -5.40
C SER A 77 13.64 -0.78 -6.53
N LYS A 78 14.20 -1.18 -7.68
CA LYS A 78 14.13 -0.36 -8.90
C LYS A 78 12.70 -0.27 -9.44
N ASP A 79 11.91 -1.30 -9.21
CA ASP A 79 10.49 -1.36 -9.56
C ASP A 79 9.70 -0.47 -8.59
N GLU A 80 8.99 0.50 -9.15
CA GLU A 80 8.22 1.49 -8.38
C GLU A 80 7.05 0.87 -7.62
N LEU A 81 6.30 -0.05 -8.25
CA LEU A 81 5.17 -0.70 -7.60
C LEU A 81 5.64 -1.54 -6.41
N ILE A 82 6.71 -2.31 -6.57
CA ILE A 82 7.28 -3.11 -5.47
C ILE A 82 7.76 -2.20 -4.34
N ARG A 83 8.38 -1.04 -4.66
CA ARG A 83 8.73 -0.07 -3.62
C ARG A 83 7.51 0.43 -2.88
N THR A 84 6.47 0.81 -3.61
CA THR A 84 5.22 1.35 -3.08
C THR A 84 4.57 0.39 -2.10
N TYR A 85 4.32 -0.85 -2.53
CA TYR A 85 3.73 -1.87 -1.68
C TYR A 85 4.61 -2.23 -0.47
N ALA A 86 5.93 -2.22 -0.65
CA ALA A 86 6.85 -2.46 0.47
C ALA A 86 6.80 -1.33 1.51
N TYR A 87 6.59 -0.08 1.10
CA TYR A 87 6.39 1.05 2.03
C TYR A 87 5.09 0.90 2.80
N VAL A 88 3.96 0.68 2.11
CA VAL A 88 2.66 0.51 2.77
C VAL A 88 2.71 -0.65 3.75
N SER A 89 3.17 -1.82 3.31
CA SER A 89 3.31 -3.00 4.18
C SER A 89 4.25 -2.77 5.36
N LEU A 90 5.29 -1.97 5.18
CA LEU A 90 6.20 -1.63 6.27
C LEU A 90 5.54 -0.67 7.27
N ILE A 91 4.75 0.30 6.80
CA ILE A 91 3.95 1.19 7.64
C ILE A 91 2.96 0.35 8.46
N ASP A 92 2.21 -0.55 7.84
CA ASP A 92 1.25 -1.42 8.50
C ASP A 92 1.89 -2.22 9.65
N VAL A 93 3.04 -2.86 9.39
CA VAL A 93 3.74 -3.62 10.46
C VAL A 93 4.22 -2.70 11.58
N VAL A 94 4.80 -1.55 11.23
CA VAL A 94 5.37 -0.61 12.22
C VAL A 94 4.28 -0.02 13.09
N MET A 95 3.19 0.42 12.49
CA MET A 95 2.14 1.15 13.22
C MET A 95 1.27 0.23 14.06
N ASN A 96 0.96 -0.97 13.57
CA ASN A 96 0.22 -1.96 14.36
C ASN A 96 1.04 -2.54 15.53
N ARG A 97 2.35 -2.26 15.56
CA ARG A 97 3.26 -2.67 16.64
C ARG A 97 3.98 -1.51 17.32
N ALA A 98 3.40 -0.31 17.28
CA ALA A 98 4.02 0.93 17.76
C ALA A 98 4.46 0.92 19.24
N HIS A 99 3.99 -0.06 20.03
CA HIS A 99 4.42 -0.24 21.43
C HIS A 99 5.70 -1.07 21.59
N ASP A 100 6.26 -1.56 20.51
CA ASP A 100 7.48 -2.36 20.52
C ASP A 100 8.70 -1.42 20.38
N SER A 101 9.61 -1.44 21.36
CA SER A 101 10.82 -0.57 21.37
C SER A 101 11.71 -0.77 20.12
N GLU A 102 11.62 -1.93 19.47
CA GLU A 102 12.34 -2.21 18.21
C GLU A 102 11.84 -1.36 17.03
N ILE A 103 10.67 -0.72 17.17
CA ILE A 103 9.96 -0.04 16.07
C ILE A 103 10.12 1.48 16.11
N GLU A 104 10.45 2.07 17.27
CA GLU A 104 10.54 3.52 17.44
C GLU A 104 11.45 4.20 16.40
N GLY A 105 12.63 3.64 16.19
CA GLY A 105 13.56 4.11 15.14
C GLY A 105 13.09 3.86 13.71
N MET A 106 12.16 2.93 13.50
CA MET A 106 11.69 2.56 12.18
C MET A 106 10.74 3.60 11.59
N LEU A 107 9.86 4.18 12.39
CA LEU A 107 8.96 5.25 11.91
C LEU A 107 9.76 6.48 11.47
N TYR A 108 10.78 6.88 12.24
CA TYR A 108 11.70 7.95 11.85
C TYR A 108 12.41 7.63 10.53
N TRP A 109 12.88 6.39 10.38
CA TRP A 109 13.53 5.94 9.16
C TRP A 109 12.57 5.96 7.96
N LEU A 110 11.31 5.52 8.12
CA LEU A 110 10.27 5.56 7.09
C LEU A 110 10.00 6.98 6.63
N LYS A 111 9.76 7.92 7.55
CA LYS A 111 9.54 9.34 7.24
C LYS A 111 10.72 9.93 6.46
N ARG A 112 11.95 9.66 6.92
CA ARG A 112 13.15 10.14 6.23
C ARG A 112 13.31 9.55 4.85
N ARG A 113 12.99 8.28 4.66
CA ARG A 113 13.08 7.60 3.37
C ARG A 113 12.00 8.07 2.41
N TYR A 114 10.77 8.23 2.88
CA TYR A 114 9.66 8.80 2.13
C TYR A 114 10.01 10.21 1.57
N ARG A 115 10.57 11.08 2.40
CA ARG A 115 10.99 12.43 1.96
C ARG A 115 12.00 12.42 0.81
N ARG A 116 12.77 11.35 0.66
CA ARG A 116 13.76 11.17 -0.41
C ARG A 116 13.20 10.48 -1.65
N GLU A 117 11.97 10.02 -1.62
CA GLU A 117 11.35 9.41 -2.78
C GLU A 117 11.01 10.48 -3.81
N ASN A 118 11.33 10.19 -5.08
CA ASN A 118 11.09 11.11 -6.19
C ASN A 118 9.78 10.80 -6.93
N SER A 119 9.28 9.57 -6.83
CA SER A 119 8.03 9.20 -7.49
C SER A 119 6.83 9.81 -6.78
N GLU A 120 6.13 10.70 -7.46
CA GLU A 120 4.92 11.34 -6.95
C GLU A 120 3.75 10.35 -6.89
N LEU A 121 3.67 9.43 -7.86
CA LEU A 121 2.66 8.37 -7.86
C LEU A 121 2.80 7.48 -6.61
N MET A 122 4.03 7.07 -6.31
CA MET A 122 4.31 6.34 -5.09
C MET A 122 3.95 7.13 -3.84
N LYS A 123 4.25 8.43 -3.79
CA LYS A 123 3.88 9.28 -2.66
C LYS A 123 2.38 9.34 -2.46
N LEU A 124 1.59 9.50 -3.52
CA LEU A 124 0.12 9.46 -3.46
C LEU A 124 -0.41 8.14 -2.90
N PHE A 125 0.31 7.05 -3.08
CA PHE A 125 -0.07 5.74 -2.55
C PHE A 125 0.25 5.59 -1.05
N VAL A 126 1.38 6.16 -0.61
CA VAL A 126 1.91 6.00 0.76
C VAL A 126 1.31 7.01 1.74
N VAL A 127 0.97 8.21 1.27
CA VAL A 127 0.41 9.28 2.11
C VAL A 127 -0.84 8.85 2.88
N PRO A 128 -1.84 8.19 2.27
CA PRO A 128 -3.01 7.75 3.02
C PRO A 128 -2.68 6.82 4.18
N ALA A 129 -1.77 5.87 3.96
CA ALA A 129 -1.33 4.97 5.02
C ALA A 129 -0.66 5.72 6.18
N LEU A 130 0.19 6.70 5.89
CA LEU A 130 0.81 7.54 6.93
C LEU A 130 -0.23 8.37 7.69
N TYR A 131 -1.22 8.93 6.98
CA TYR A 131 -2.30 9.71 7.59
C TYR A 131 -3.19 8.83 8.48
N GLY A 132 -3.62 7.67 8.01
CA GLY A 132 -4.45 6.72 8.76
C GLY A 132 -3.83 6.28 10.09
N TYR A 133 -2.52 6.41 10.23
CA TYR A 133 -1.79 6.14 11.46
C TYR A 133 -1.44 7.42 12.25
N GLY A 134 -2.12 8.54 12.01
CA GLY A 134 -2.00 9.77 12.81
C GLY A 134 -0.84 10.68 12.42
N TYR A 135 -0.25 10.49 11.23
CA TYR A 135 0.73 11.44 10.70
C TYR A 135 0.01 12.56 9.93
N GLU A 136 -0.49 13.55 10.67
CA GLU A 136 -1.33 14.63 10.12
C GLU A 136 -0.63 15.45 9.02
N GLU A 137 0.70 15.64 9.10
CA GLU A 137 1.45 16.33 8.04
C GLU A 137 1.36 15.58 6.68
N ALA A 138 0.97 14.31 6.67
CA ALA A 138 0.74 13.58 5.43
C ALA A 138 -0.39 14.20 4.61
N PHE A 139 -1.43 14.76 5.23
CA PHE A 139 -2.49 15.46 4.51
C PHE A 139 -1.97 16.71 3.80
N ILE A 140 -1.10 17.47 4.46
CA ILE A 140 -0.45 18.66 3.85
C ILE A 140 0.43 18.23 2.66
N GLU A 141 1.14 17.13 2.77
CA GLU A 141 1.91 16.57 1.66
C GLU A 141 1.01 16.12 0.51
N PHE A 142 -0.13 15.51 0.81
CA PHE A 142 -1.14 15.16 -0.19
C PHE A 142 -1.63 16.39 -0.95
N GLN A 143 -1.99 17.46 -0.25
CA GLN A 143 -2.44 18.71 -0.88
C GLN A 143 -1.38 19.30 -1.84
N LYS A 144 -0.10 19.25 -1.45
CA LYS A 144 1.01 19.67 -2.32
C LYS A 144 1.13 18.80 -3.57
N LEU A 145 0.98 17.47 -3.42
CA LEU A 145 1.01 16.53 -4.54
C LEU A 145 -0.15 16.77 -5.50
N VAL A 146 -1.37 16.94 -4.99
CA VAL A 146 -2.56 17.28 -5.81
C VAL A 146 -2.30 18.57 -6.59
N ASN A 147 -1.96 19.67 -5.92
CA ASN A 147 -1.75 20.95 -6.55
C ASN A 147 -0.64 20.94 -7.61
N ARG A 148 0.38 20.12 -7.45
CA ARG A 148 1.46 19.95 -8.42
C ARG A 148 1.01 19.13 -9.62
N ASN A 149 0.38 17.99 -9.39
CA ASN A 149 -0.03 17.07 -10.45
C ASN A 149 -1.17 17.65 -11.32
N LEU A 150 -2.08 18.44 -10.75
CA LEU A 150 -3.13 19.11 -11.52
C LEU A 150 -2.58 20.15 -12.50
N LYS A 151 -1.38 20.69 -12.26
CA LYS A 151 -0.70 21.65 -13.14
C LYS A 151 0.08 21.01 -14.29
N MET A 152 0.31 19.70 -14.26
CA MET A 152 1.10 19.01 -15.28
C MET A 152 0.25 18.69 -16.52
N GLU A 153 0.66 19.23 -17.70
CA GLU A 153 -0.14 19.13 -18.93
C GLU A 153 -0.18 17.73 -19.58
N ASN A 154 0.79 16.85 -19.33
CA ASN A 154 1.05 15.67 -20.16
C ASN A 154 1.19 14.34 -19.40
N ILE A 155 0.69 14.21 -18.19
CA ILE A 155 0.77 12.93 -17.48
C ILE A 155 -0.50 12.11 -17.75
N CYS A 156 -0.39 10.80 -17.66
CA CYS A 156 -1.52 9.85 -17.61
C CYS A 156 -2.49 10.27 -16.49
N LYS A 157 -3.25 11.35 -16.76
CA LYS A 157 -4.16 12.00 -15.79
C LYS A 157 -5.08 10.99 -15.14
N ASN A 158 -5.43 9.92 -15.88
CA ASN A 158 -6.32 8.89 -15.39
C ASN A 158 -5.77 8.13 -14.17
N ASP A 159 -4.51 7.72 -14.19
CA ASP A 159 -3.92 6.94 -13.08
C ASP A 159 -3.71 7.82 -11.84
N TYR A 160 -3.27 9.06 -12.04
CA TYR A 160 -3.10 10.02 -10.95
C TYR A 160 -4.42 10.42 -10.32
N THR A 161 -5.43 10.70 -11.13
CA THR A 161 -6.77 11.07 -10.62
C THR A 161 -7.41 9.92 -9.85
N TRP A 162 -7.32 8.68 -10.32
CA TRP A 162 -7.75 7.52 -9.54
C TRP A 162 -7.03 7.40 -8.21
N ARG A 163 -5.71 7.58 -8.19
CA ARG A 163 -4.94 7.54 -6.94
C ARG A 163 -5.32 8.65 -5.97
N MET A 164 -5.60 9.85 -6.47
CA MET A 164 -6.08 10.96 -5.65
C MET A 164 -7.46 10.66 -5.05
N ILE A 165 -8.39 10.11 -5.82
CA ILE A 165 -9.74 9.73 -5.34
C ILE A 165 -9.61 8.70 -4.22
N HIS A 166 -8.92 7.59 -4.46
CA HIS A 166 -8.75 6.54 -3.45
C HIS A 166 -7.95 7.03 -2.22
N ALA A 167 -7.01 7.95 -2.41
CA ALA A 167 -6.30 8.55 -1.28
C ALA A 167 -7.23 9.38 -0.41
N LEU A 168 -8.12 10.20 -1.01
CA LEU A 168 -9.11 10.99 -0.28
C LEU A 168 -10.12 10.11 0.43
N GLU A 169 -10.65 9.10 -0.26
CA GLU A 169 -11.57 8.11 0.31
C GLU A 169 -10.96 7.44 1.57
N TYR A 170 -9.73 6.94 1.46
CA TYR A 170 -9.04 6.30 2.58
C TYR A 170 -8.75 7.25 3.75
N MET A 171 -8.48 8.53 3.48
CA MET A 171 -8.21 9.54 4.50
C MET A 171 -9.48 10.18 5.08
N SER A 172 -10.65 9.95 4.48
CA SER A 172 -11.91 10.53 4.91
C SER A 172 -12.34 9.98 6.28
N ASN A 173 -12.80 10.88 7.15
CA ASN A 173 -13.43 10.56 8.43
C ASN A 173 -14.32 11.73 8.87
N ASP A 174 -15.12 11.53 9.92
CA ASP A 174 -16.09 12.51 10.40
C ASP A 174 -15.49 13.88 10.77
N THR A 175 -14.21 13.91 11.13
CA THR A 175 -13.56 15.15 11.60
C THR A 175 -12.96 15.99 10.47
N ASN A 176 -12.67 15.39 9.32
CA ASN A 176 -11.99 16.06 8.21
C ASN A 176 -12.84 16.17 6.93
N HIS A 177 -14.11 15.80 6.99
CA HIS A 177 -15.01 15.72 5.85
C HIS A 177 -14.97 16.99 4.96
N ARG A 178 -15.04 18.18 5.56
CA ARG A 178 -14.98 19.45 4.82
C ARG A 178 -13.67 19.63 4.04
N GLN A 179 -12.54 19.24 4.63
CA GLN A 179 -11.23 19.34 3.97
C GLN A 179 -11.13 18.36 2.80
N ILE A 180 -11.67 17.14 2.97
CA ILE A 180 -11.74 16.12 1.93
C ILE A 180 -12.57 16.62 0.74
N GLU A 181 -13.75 17.21 1.00
CA GLU A 181 -14.59 17.81 -0.04
C GLU A 181 -13.89 18.95 -0.80
N GLU A 182 -13.16 19.82 -0.08
CA GLU A 182 -12.40 20.92 -0.71
C GLU A 182 -11.34 20.37 -1.68
N GLU A 183 -10.62 19.31 -1.30
CA GLU A 183 -9.65 18.67 -2.19
C GLU A 183 -10.32 17.94 -3.36
N LEU A 184 -11.44 17.28 -3.12
CA LEU A 184 -12.22 16.64 -4.17
C LEU A 184 -12.72 17.65 -5.22
N ARG A 185 -13.18 18.83 -4.80
CA ARG A 185 -13.58 19.91 -5.72
C ARG A 185 -12.46 20.36 -6.65
N LYS A 186 -11.20 20.36 -6.17
CA LYS A 186 -10.02 20.69 -7.01
C LYS A 186 -9.77 19.64 -8.09
N ILE A 187 -10.00 18.37 -7.76
CA ILE A 187 -9.77 17.24 -8.67
C ILE A 187 -10.92 17.07 -9.67
N LYS A 188 -12.15 17.39 -9.26
CA LYS A 188 -13.39 17.16 -10.04
C LYS A 188 -13.34 17.60 -11.51
N PRO A 189 -12.76 18.77 -11.89
CA PRO A 189 -12.66 19.20 -13.29
C PRO A 189 -11.82 18.28 -14.18
N PHE A 190 -10.95 17.46 -13.60
CA PHE A 190 -10.02 16.58 -14.30
C PHE A 190 -10.51 15.13 -14.39
N LEU A 191 -11.68 14.82 -13.78
CA LEU A 191 -12.24 13.48 -13.74
C LEU A 191 -12.95 13.13 -15.05
N ASN A 192 -12.76 11.90 -15.50
CA ASN A 192 -13.56 11.30 -16.56
C ASN A 192 -14.95 10.85 -16.04
N ASN A 193 -15.83 10.43 -16.94
CA ASN A 193 -17.20 10.02 -16.58
C ASN A 193 -17.24 8.80 -15.65
N VAL A 194 -16.31 7.87 -15.79
CA VAL A 194 -16.24 6.67 -14.92
C VAL A 194 -15.88 7.06 -13.50
N GLN A 195 -14.90 7.95 -13.33
CA GLN A 195 -14.47 8.47 -12.03
C GLN A 195 -15.56 9.32 -11.35
N LYS A 196 -16.27 10.14 -12.11
CA LYS A 196 -17.42 10.91 -11.59
C LYS A 196 -18.53 9.98 -11.09
N ASN A 197 -18.89 8.99 -11.90
CA ASN A 197 -19.89 8.00 -11.54
C ASN A 197 -19.49 7.22 -10.28
N TYR A 198 -18.23 6.82 -10.16
CA TYR A 198 -17.71 6.15 -8.97
C TYR A 198 -17.92 6.99 -7.70
N ILE A 199 -17.57 8.28 -7.74
CA ILE A 199 -17.77 9.17 -6.59
C ILE A 199 -19.25 9.31 -6.24
N GLU A 200 -20.12 9.40 -7.23
CA GLU A 200 -21.55 9.56 -7.03
C GLU A 200 -22.25 8.30 -6.51
N THR A 201 -21.79 7.12 -6.93
CA THR A 201 -22.48 5.86 -6.63
C THR A 201 -21.88 5.09 -5.48
N GLU A 202 -20.57 5.09 -5.33
CA GLU A 202 -19.86 4.27 -4.35
C GLU A 202 -19.42 5.09 -3.15
N TRP A 203 -18.81 6.24 -3.36
CA TRP A 203 -18.28 7.03 -2.25
C TRP A 203 -19.38 7.77 -1.46
N ASN A 204 -20.34 8.42 -2.14
CA ASN A 204 -21.39 9.19 -1.44
C ASN A 204 -22.42 8.32 -0.67
N LYS A 205 -22.30 6.99 -0.72
CA LYS A 205 -23.13 6.10 0.11
C LYS A 205 -22.70 6.04 1.56
N ASP A 206 -21.43 6.35 1.83
CA ASP A 206 -20.80 6.25 3.16
C ASP A 206 -20.61 7.63 3.82
N ILE A 207 -21.13 8.70 3.19
CA ILE A 207 -21.15 10.07 3.67
C ILE A 207 -22.59 10.52 3.89
#